data_92b3553fefacb569ac6aa78e8c55d3ca
#
_entry.id   92b3553fefacb569ac6aa78e8c55d3ca
#
_cell.length_a   1.000
_cell.length_b   1.000
_cell.length_c   1.000
_cell.angle_alpha   90.00
_cell.angle_beta   90.00
_cell.angle_gamma   90.00
#
_symmetry.space_group_name_H-M   'P 1'
#
loop_
_entity.id
_entity.type
_entity.pdbx_description
1 polymer ?
#
loop_
_entity_poly.entity_id
_entity_poly.type
_entity_poly.pdbx_seq_one_letter_code
_entity_poly.pdbx_strand_id
1 'polypeptide(L)'
;LGKEEEYLNLNVVADKVALEALTDVGITGVVGGRAHIGGTTVAPRVDATISSDGISYKGYYVDRVQGDIIYDDGLVRLENTRLSVGEGNAKVNGQYVVDTGDFDATVKAQNLPLDTFTKDMATPITGNVDGEVRILGKNNQVTDVVGAVEGRQIGIRGVVVDGAKANFTHSDNRTNLTLVGNMGDGAFSGYGYIQNGNVDATISGNALPLTSLSPIIGQDVDGTL
;
A
#
# COMPACT_ATOMS: atom_id res chain seq x y z
N LEU A 1 39.86 -10.01 -24.51
CA LEU A 1 40.38 -9.57 -23.21
C LEU A 1 39.22 -9.65 -22.25
N GLY A 2 39.15 -10.75 -21.45
CA GLY A 2 38.19 -10.86 -20.37
C GLY A 2 38.48 -9.77 -19.33
N LYS A 3 37.44 -9.11 -18.82
CA LYS A 3 37.57 -8.26 -17.63
C LYS A 3 38.02 -9.19 -16.50
N GLU A 4 39.13 -8.85 -15.82
CA GLU A 4 39.52 -9.56 -14.61
C GLU A 4 38.38 -9.35 -13.59
N GLU A 5 37.87 -10.46 -13.03
CA GLU A 5 36.92 -10.41 -11.94
C GLU A 5 37.64 -9.99 -10.68
N GLU A 6 37.30 -8.82 -10.16
CA GLU A 6 37.82 -8.35 -8.87
C GLU A 6 36.78 -8.64 -7.79
N TYR A 7 37.25 -9.16 -6.65
CA TYR A 7 36.39 -9.40 -5.49
C TYR A 7 36.08 -8.08 -4.76
N LEU A 8 34.82 -7.90 -4.42
CA LEU A 8 34.32 -6.78 -3.64
C LEU A 8 34.15 -7.18 -2.17
N ASN A 9 34.59 -6.29 -1.28
CA ASN A 9 34.33 -6.39 0.17
C ASN A 9 34.32 -4.97 0.75
N LEU A 10 33.22 -4.26 0.58
CA LEU A 10 33.08 -2.87 0.95
C LEU A 10 31.99 -2.73 2.02
N ASN A 11 32.28 -1.94 3.06
CA ASN A 11 31.28 -1.51 4.02
C ASN A 11 31.02 -0.03 3.83
N VAL A 12 29.77 0.32 3.59
CA VAL A 12 29.30 1.68 3.36
C VAL A 12 28.40 2.08 4.52
N VAL A 13 28.64 3.26 5.07
CA VAL A 13 27.76 3.88 6.06
C VAL A 13 27.26 5.19 5.45
N ALA A 14 25.96 5.33 5.37
CA ALA A 14 25.30 6.54 4.91
C ALA A 14 24.62 7.21 6.12
N ASP A 15 24.87 8.48 6.33
CA ASP A 15 24.17 9.31 7.29
C ASP A 15 23.53 10.49 6.55
N LYS A 16 22.20 10.57 6.62
CA LYS A 16 21.40 11.67 6.06
C LYS A 16 21.64 11.92 4.56
N VAL A 17 21.50 10.88 3.74
CA VAL A 17 21.51 11.01 2.29
C VAL A 17 20.13 11.44 1.80
N ALA A 18 20.07 12.53 1.03
CA ALA A 18 18.86 13.01 0.39
C ALA A 18 18.45 12.06 -0.75
N LEU A 19 17.23 11.53 -0.71
CA LEU A 19 16.73 10.56 -1.70
C LEU A 19 16.57 11.19 -3.08
N GLU A 20 16.19 12.44 -3.16
CA GLU A 20 16.06 13.22 -4.39
C GLU A 20 17.41 13.40 -5.13
N ALA A 21 18.54 13.21 -4.44
CA ALA A 21 19.88 13.22 -5.07
C ALA A 21 20.25 11.86 -5.68
N LEU A 22 19.54 10.80 -5.32
CA LEU A 22 19.82 9.43 -5.76
C LEU A 22 18.89 8.96 -6.89
N THR A 23 17.72 9.57 -7.05
CA THR A 23 16.70 9.11 -8.00
C THR A 23 15.75 10.23 -8.42
N ASP A 24 15.30 10.17 -9.68
CA ASP A 24 14.34 11.11 -10.27
C ASP A 24 12.88 10.61 -10.20
N VAL A 25 12.60 9.54 -9.47
CA VAL A 25 11.23 8.95 -9.41
C VAL A 25 10.25 9.74 -8.55
N GLY A 26 10.64 10.90 -8.02
CA GLY A 26 9.77 11.77 -7.23
C GLY A 26 9.64 11.37 -5.76
N ILE A 27 10.61 10.62 -5.25
CA ILE A 27 10.78 10.35 -3.81
C ILE A 27 11.62 11.46 -3.21
N THR A 28 11.19 12.01 -2.07
CA THR A 28 11.96 12.98 -1.29
C THR A 28 12.06 12.53 0.17
N GLY A 29 13.12 12.97 0.83
CA GLY A 29 13.37 12.63 2.23
C GLY A 29 14.82 12.29 2.47
N VAL A 30 15.14 11.96 3.70
CA VAL A 30 16.51 11.67 4.13
C VAL A 30 16.60 10.25 4.64
N VAL A 31 17.54 9.48 4.09
CA VAL A 31 17.78 8.10 4.47
C VAL A 31 19.18 7.95 5.07
N GLY A 32 19.26 7.18 6.14
CA GLY A 32 20.51 6.65 6.68
C GLY A 32 20.55 5.14 6.58
N GLY A 33 21.74 4.56 6.74
CA GLY A 33 21.85 3.10 6.72
C GLY A 33 23.28 2.60 6.64
N ARG A 34 23.37 1.29 6.54
CA ARG A 34 24.62 0.57 6.35
C ARG A 34 24.44 -0.44 5.24
N ALA A 35 25.46 -0.60 4.43
CA ALA A 35 25.46 -1.62 3.38
C ALA A 35 26.79 -2.36 3.39
N HIS A 36 26.72 -3.66 3.15
CA HIS A 36 27.86 -4.49 2.80
C HIS A 36 27.75 -4.85 1.31
N ILE A 37 28.78 -4.56 0.55
CA ILE A 37 28.86 -4.88 -0.87
C ILE A 37 29.93 -5.96 -1.01
N GLY A 38 29.50 -7.16 -1.37
CA GLY A 38 30.33 -8.34 -1.62
C GLY A 38 30.20 -8.84 -3.06
N GLY A 39 30.69 -10.07 -3.30
CA GLY A 39 30.66 -10.69 -4.62
C GLY A 39 31.81 -10.26 -5.51
N THR A 40 31.55 -10.03 -6.79
CA THR A 40 32.57 -9.59 -7.75
C THR A 40 32.09 -8.33 -8.51
N THR A 41 32.99 -7.70 -9.24
CA THR A 41 32.63 -6.52 -10.07
C THR A 41 31.64 -6.82 -11.18
N VAL A 42 31.45 -8.08 -11.55
CA VAL A 42 30.49 -8.52 -12.58
C VAL A 42 29.21 -9.15 -11.95
N ALA A 43 29.29 -9.61 -10.71
CA ALA A 43 28.18 -10.15 -9.94
C ALA A 43 28.21 -9.59 -8.51
N PRO A 44 27.88 -8.31 -8.30
CA PRO A 44 27.86 -7.70 -6.98
C PRO A 44 26.65 -8.18 -6.18
N ARG A 45 26.85 -8.36 -4.88
CA ARG A 45 25.79 -8.57 -3.90
C ARG A 45 25.79 -7.42 -2.90
N VAL A 46 24.61 -6.91 -2.57
CA VAL A 46 24.44 -5.86 -1.56
C VAL A 46 23.47 -6.33 -0.49
N ASP A 47 23.92 -6.26 0.75
CA ASP A 47 23.09 -6.44 1.93
C ASP A 47 23.04 -5.09 2.69
N ALA A 48 21.88 -4.44 2.74
CA ALA A 48 21.74 -3.11 3.31
C ALA A 48 20.59 -3.06 4.32
N THR A 49 20.82 -2.34 5.42
CA THR A 49 19.77 -1.92 6.36
C THR A 49 19.59 -0.42 6.22
N ILE A 50 18.35 0.01 5.99
CA ILE A 50 18.00 1.41 5.81
C ILE A 50 17.06 1.90 6.89
N SER A 51 17.12 3.20 7.20
CA SER A 51 16.15 3.89 8.04
C SER A 51 15.94 5.33 7.56
N SER A 52 14.73 5.84 7.73
CA SER A 52 14.36 7.23 7.44
C SER A 52 13.31 7.71 8.45
N ASP A 53 13.41 8.95 8.87
CA ASP A 53 12.43 9.66 9.70
C ASP A 53 11.62 10.64 8.82
N GLY A 54 11.08 10.15 7.73
CA GLY A 54 10.21 10.88 6.81
C GLY A 54 10.58 10.68 5.35
N ILE A 55 9.64 10.09 4.60
CA ILE A 55 9.72 9.95 3.14
C ILE A 55 8.43 10.46 2.53
N SER A 56 8.53 11.24 1.46
CA SER A 56 7.39 11.63 0.66
C SER A 56 7.51 11.07 -0.75
N TYR A 57 6.41 10.56 -1.29
CA TYR A 57 6.30 10.12 -2.66
C TYR A 57 5.00 10.60 -3.28
N LYS A 58 5.08 11.43 -4.29
CA LYS A 58 3.90 11.99 -5.00
C LYS A 58 2.83 12.57 -4.06
N GLY A 59 3.27 13.27 -3.00
CA GLY A 59 2.38 13.89 -2.01
C GLY A 59 1.92 12.98 -0.86
N TYR A 60 2.22 11.69 -0.91
CA TYR A 60 2.00 10.76 0.19
C TYR A 60 3.20 10.79 1.13
N TYR A 61 2.93 10.89 2.42
CA TYR A 61 3.97 10.99 3.44
C TYR A 61 3.97 9.76 4.35
N VAL A 62 5.16 9.24 4.62
CA VAL A 62 5.42 8.14 5.56
C VAL A 62 6.34 8.68 6.64
N ASP A 63 5.94 8.61 7.91
CA ASP A 63 6.66 9.20 9.02
C ASP A 63 7.99 8.51 9.32
N ARG A 64 8.02 7.19 9.15
CA ARG A 64 9.22 6.38 9.37
C ARG A 64 9.25 5.17 8.45
N VAL A 65 10.44 4.89 7.96
CA VAL A 65 10.75 3.67 7.20
C VAL A 65 11.96 3.01 7.82
N GLN A 66 11.91 1.70 8.01
CA GLN A 66 13.04 0.88 8.40
C GLN A 66 12.93 -0.48 7.75
N GLY A 67 14.01 -1.00 7.18
CA GLY A 67 13.99 -2.31 6.51
C GLY A 67 15.33 -2.73 5.98
N ASP A 68 15.35 -3.95 5.47
CA ASP A 68 16.51 -4.57 4.85
C ASP A 68 16.29 -4.64 3.34
N ILE A 69 17.33 -4.30 2.59
CA ILE A 69 17.37 -4.39 1.12
C ILE A 69 18.51 -5.35 0.76
N ILE A 70 18.19 -6.36 0.00
CA ILE A 70 19.15 -7.32 -0.52
C ILE A 70 19.12 -7.23 -2.03
N TYR A 71 20.26 -6.99 -2.64
CA TYR A 71 20.45 -7.11 -4.10
C TYR A 71 21.38 -8.28 -4.39
N ASP A 72 20.95 -9.17 -5.27
CA ASP A 72 21.72 -10.33 -5.68
C ASP A 72 21.28 -10.74 -7.10
N ASP A 73 22.21 -10.76 -8.04
CA ASP A 73 22.01 -11.19 -9.44
C ASP A 73 20.76 -10.60 -10.11
N GLY A 74 20.64 -9.28 -10.08
CA GLY A 74 19.49 -8.56 -10.69
C GLY A 74 18.19 -8.65 -9.90
N LEU A 75 18.17 -9.34 -8.76
CA LEU A 75 17.01 -9.44 -7.88
C LEU A 75 17.18 -8.51 -6.66
N VAL A 76 16.27 -7.57 -6.50
CA VAL A 76 16.13 -6.74 -5.28
C VAL A 76 15.07 -7.36 -4.38
N ARG A 77 15.40 -7.59 -3.12
CA ARG A 77 14.42 -8.00 -2.10
C ARG A 77 14.31 -6.95 -1.01
N LEU A 78 13.07 -6.67 -0.61
CA LEU A 78 12.74 -5.91 0.58
C LEU A 78 12.32 -6.89 1.66
N GLU A 79 13.04 -6.88 2.77
CA GLU A 79 12.77 -7.76 3.91
C GLU A 79 12.59 -6.93 5.19
N ASN A 80 11.76 -7.41 6.11
CA ASN A 80 11.53 -6.78 7.41
C ASN A 80 11.18 -5.28 7.34
N THR A 81 10.70 -4.81 6.19
CA THR A 81 10.43 -3.38 5.98
C THR A 81 9.18 -2.98 6.76
N ARG A 82 9.35 -1.99 7.64
CA ARG A 82 8.29 -1.39 8.46
C ARG A 82 8.11 0.06 8.08
N LEU A 83 6.86 0.45 7.94
CA LEU A 83 6.43 1.82 7.68
C LEU A 83 5.58 2.29 8.85
N SER A 84 5.69 3.56 9.24
CA SER A 84 4.77 4.21 10.16
C SER A 84 4.08 5.37 9.44
N VAL A 85 2.77 5.49 9.59
CA VAL A 85 1.94 6.55 9.00
C VAL A 85 0.93 6.99 10.05
N GLY A 86 1.11 8.17 10.63
CA GLY A 86 0.33 8.62 11.78
C GLY A 86 0.43 7.61 12.94
N GLU A 87 -0.71 7.15 13.42
CA GLU A 87 -0.78 6.11 14.46
C GLU A 87 -0.76 4.67 13.89
N GLY A 88 -0.79 4.55 12.59
CA GLY A 88 -0.78 3.26 11.90
C GLY A 88 0.61 2.79 11.50
N ASN A 89 0.68 1.52 11.15
CA ASN A 89 1.90 0.93 10.65
C ASN A 89 1.61 -0.11 9.55
N ALA A 90 2.64 -0.38 8.75
CA ALA A 90 2.60 -1.46 7.77
C ALA A 90 3.92 -2.24 7.75
N LYS A 91 3.83 -3.51 7.40
CA LYS A 91 4.98 -4.34 7.04
C LYS A 91 4.94 -4.60 5.54
N VAL A 92 6.06 -4.40 4.89
CA VAL A 92 6.22 -4.64 3.46
C VAL A 92 7.34 -5.66 3.26
N ASN A 93 7.04 -6.71 2.51
CA ASN A 93 8.04 -7.61 1.96
C ASN A 93 7.80 -7.69 0.45
N GLY A 94 8.85 -7.80 -0.31
CA GLY A 94 8.70 -7.87 -1.76
C GLY A 94 9.99 -8.18 -2.47
N GLN A 95 9.86 -8.44 -3.75
CA GLN A 95 10.96 -8.66 -4.67
C GLN A 95 10.72 -7.93 -5.98
N TYR A 96 11.79 -7.52 -6.61
CA TYR A 96 11.78 -6.82 -7.89
C TYR A 96 12.94 -7.31 -8.75
N VAL A 97 12.65 -7.72 -9.97
CA VAL A 97 13.62 -8.16 -10.96
C VAL A 97 14.01 -6.97 -11.83
N VAL A 98 15.26 -6.54 -11.72
CA VAL A 98 15.76 -5.30 -12.36
C VAL A 98 15.61 -5.34 -13.87
N ASP A 99 15.98 -6.46 -14.51
CA ASP A 99 16.02 -6.58 -15.96
C ASP A 99 14.64 -6.60 -16.61
N THR A 100 13.65 -7.22 -15.95
CA THR A 100 12.30 -7.36 -16.50
C THR A 100 11.30 -6.36 -15.93
N GLY A 101 11.60 -5.76 -14.77
CA GLY A 101 10.67 -4.92 -14.06
C GLY A 101 9.49 -5.69 -13.43
N ASP A 102 9.65 -7.02 -13.27
CA ASP A 102 8.66 -7.85 -12.62
C ASP A 102 8.76 -7.70 -11.10
N PHE A 103 7.64 -7.66 -10.40
CA PHE A 103 7.64 -7.52 -8.95
C PHE A 103 6.49 -8.29 -8.29
N ASP A 104 6.72 -8.63 -7.03
CA ASP A 104 5.77 -9.25 -6.11
C ASP A 104 5.96 -8.62 -4.73
N ALA A 105 4.93 -8.00 -4.20
CA ALA A 105 4.99 -7.33 -2.91
C ALA A 105 3.76 -7.67 -2.06
N THR A 106 3.99 -7.87 -0.76
CA THR A 106 2.93 -8.04 0.23
C THR A 106 3.02 -6.92 1.25
N VAL A 107 1.90 -6.27 1.50
CA VAL A 107 1.72 -5.21 2.49
C VAL A 107 0.75 -5.71 3.55
N LYS A 108 1.17 -5.71 4.82
CA LYS A 108 0.31 -5.98 5.99
C LYS A 108 0.15 -4.70 6.78
N ALA A 109 -1.07 -4.19 6.78
CA ALA A 109 -1.46 -2.94 7.43
C ALA A 109 -2.06 -3.19 8.82
N GLN A 110 -1.77 -2.30 9.76
CA GLN A 110 -2.38 -2.22 11.08
C GLN A 110 -2.70 -0.77 11.42
N ASN A 111 -3.98 -0.50 11.65
CA ASN A 111 -4.50 0.81 12.01
C ASN A 111 -4.06 1.94 11.05
N LEU A 112 -3.92 1.66 9.74
CA LEU A 112 -3.52 2.68 8.77
C LEU A 112 -4.64 3.70 8.56
N PRO A 113 -4.36 5.02 8.69
CA PRO A 113 -5.33 6.06 8.43
C PRO A 113 -5.60 6.19 6.91
N LEU A 114 -6.86 6.00 6.50
CA LEU A 114 -7.27 6.04 5.09
C LEU A 114 -7.20 7.45 4.50
N ASP A 115 -7.45 8.48 5.29
CA ASP A 115 -7.41 9.87 4.86
C ASP A 115 -6.03 10.27 4.29
N THR A 116 -4.95 9.72 4.84
CA THR A 116 -3.59 9.94 4.31
C THR A 116 -3.46 9.51 2.85
N PHE A 117 -4.17 8.46 2.43
CA PHE A 117 -4.06 7.89 1.08
C PHE A 117 -5.18 8.33 0.13
N THR A 118 -6.26 8.86 0.67
CA THR A 118 -7.47 9.21 -0.11
C THR A 118 -7.74 10.71 -0.18
N LYS A 119 -6.93 11.55 0.47
CA LYS A 119 -7.11 13.00 0.56
C LYS A 119 -7.27 13.70 -0.80
N ASP A 120 -6.60 13.19 -1.83
CA ASP A 120 -6.61 13.75 -3.19
C ASP A 120 -7.64 13.09 -4.11
N MET A 121 -8.43 12.14 -3.59
CA MET A 121 -9.53 11.53 -4.34
C MET A 121 -10.73 12.48 -4.43
N ALA A 122 -11.53 12.35 -5.49
CA ALA A 122 -12.78 13.10 -5.65
C ALA A 122 -13.77 12.89 -4.48
N THR A 123 -13.64 11.75 -3.80
CA THR A 123 -14.36 11.43 -2.57
C THR A 123 -13.35 10.86 -1.57
N PRO A 124 -12.82 11.70 -0.67
CA PRO A 124 -11.95 11.22 0.39
C PRO A 124 -12.66 10.22 1.31
N ILE A 125 -11.93 9.22 1.74
CA ILE A 125 -12.39 8.20 2.68
C ILE A 125 -11.60 8.39 3.98
N THR A 126 -12.28 8.46 5.11
CA THR A 126 -11.67 8.55 6.44
C THR A 126 -11.81 7.24 7.20
N GLY A 127 -11.14 7.13 8.33
CA GLY A 127 -11.15 5.95 9.17
C GLY A 127 -9.84 5.17 9.10
N ASN A 128 -9.79 4.06 9.80
CA ASN A 128 -8.57 3.24 9.89
C ASN A 128 -8.80 1.86 9.29
N VAL A 129 -7.75 1.30 8.73
CA VAL A 129 -7.79 -0.02 8.08
C VAL A 129 -6.69 -0.95 8.58
N ASP A 130 -7.07 -2.20 8.82
CA ASP A 130 -6.18 -3.34 8.99
C ASP A 130 -6.31 -4.25 7.77
N GLY A 131 -5.28 -4.99 7.40
CA GLY A 131 -5.41 -5.97 6.33
C GLY A 131 -4.12 -6.38 5.67
N GLU A 132 -4.27 -7.19 4.65
CA GLU A 132 -3.16 -7.69 3.85
C GLU A 132 -3.50 -7.54 2.36
N VAL A 133 -2.56 -7.00 1.61
CA VAL A 133 -2.66 -6.82 0.16
C VAL A 133 -1.40 -7.37 -0.48
N ARG A 134 -1.56 -8.23 -1.49
CA ARG A 134 -0.48 -8.68 -2.37
C ARG A 134 -0.64 -8.03 -3.74
N ILE A 135 0.45 -7.53 -4.28
CA ILE A 135 0.52 -6.80 -5.53
C ILE A 135 1.55 -7.49 -6.42
N LEU A 136 1.14 -7.88 -7.59
CA LEU A 136 2.01 -8.46 -8.62
C LEU A 136 2.12 -7.49 -9.78
N GLY A 137 3.27 -7.46 -10.40
CA GLY A 137 3.47 -6.64 -11.58
C GLY A 137 4.45 -7.24 -12.56
N LYS A 138 4.34 -6.80 -13.81
CA LYS A 138 5.24 -7.13 -14.92
C LYS A 138 5.61 -5.87 -15.68
N ASN A 139 6.86 -5.79 -16.13
CA ASN A 139 7.35 -4.63 -16.89
C ASN A 139 7.04 -3.28 -16.21
N ASN A 140 7.21 -3.19 -14.89
CA ASN A 140 6.91 -2.02 -14.06
C ASN A 140 5.42 -1.60 -14.03
N GLN A 141 4.50 -2.49 -14.42
CA GLN A 141 3.06 -2.26 -14.37
C GLN A 141 2.40 -3.25 -13.44
N VAL A 142 1.45 -2.80 -12.63
CA VAL A 142 0.63 -3.68 -11.79
C VAL A 142 -0.24 -4.53 -12.71
N THR A 143 -0.18 -5.85 -12.53
CA THR A 143 -1.03 -6.82 -13.25
C THR A 143 -2.12 -7.39 -12.38
N ASP A 144 -1.79 -7.72 -11.14
CA ASP A 144 -2.73 -8.37 -10.23
C ASP A 144 -2.65 -7.74 -8.83
N VAL A 145 -3.78 -7.62 -8.17
CA VAL A 145 -3.88 -7.24 -6.76
C VAL A 145 -4.88 -8.15 -6.09
N VAL A 146 -4.51 -8.70 -4.95
CA VAL A 146 -5.41 -9.48 -4.09
C VAL A 146 -5.32 -8.93 -2.69
N GLY A 147 -6.46 -8.65 -2.07
CA GLY A 147 -6.46 -8.10 -0.73
C GLY A 147 -7.68 -8.47 0.09
N ALA A 148 -7.46 -8.47 1.40
CA ALA A 148 -8.49 -8.56 2.43
C ALA A 148 -8.22 -7.46 3.46
N VAL A 149 -9.20 -6.60 3.70
CA VAL A 149 -9.08 -5.48 4.61
C VAL A 149 -10.29 -5.39 5.55
N GLU A 150 -10.04 -4.90 6.74
CA GLU A 150 -11.07 -4.59 7.74
C GLU A 150 -10.93 -3.12 8.13
N GLY A 151 -11.98 -2.35 7.89
CA GLY A 151 -12.05 -0.94 8.20
C GLY A 151 -12.87 -0.64 9.44
N ARG A 152 -12.48 0.39 10.19
CA ARG A 152 -13.20 0.90 11.35
C ARG A 152 -13.48 2.38 11.20
N GLN A 153 -14.71 2.81 11.56
CA GLN A 153 -15.17 4.19 11.48
C GLN A 153 -14.92 4.79 10.08
N ILE A 154 -15.37 4.05 9.05
CA ILE A 154 -15.14 4.44 7.67
C ILE A 154 -16.13 5.54 7.27
N GLY A 155 -15.62 6.73 7.05
CA GLY A 155 -16.38 7.90 6.63
C GLY A 155 -16.27 8.11 5.11
N ILE A 156 -17.43 8.22 4.44
CA ILE A 156 -17.54 8.49 2.99
C ILE A 156 -18.70 9.48 2.80
N ARG A 157 -18.43 10.67 2.27
CA ARG A 157 -19.43 11.70 2.00
C ARG A 157 -20.36 12.00 3.17
N GLY A 158 -19.83 12.02 4.40
CA GLY A 158 -20.62 12.30 5.61
C GLY A 158 -21.37 11.11 6.20
N VAL A 159 -21.35 9.96 5.55
CA VAL A 159 -21.82 8.69 6.11
C VAL A 159 -20.68 8.00 6.82
N VAL A 160 -20.94 7.48 8.03
CA VAL A 160 -19.97 6.71 8.80
C VAL A 160 -20.45 5.27 8.93
N VAL A 161 -19.62 4.35 8.52
CA VAL A 161 -19.76 2.90 8.69
C VAL A 161 -18.90 2.50 9.87
N ASP A 162 -19.48 1.84 10.88
CA ASP A 162 -18.77 1.48 12.11
C ASP A 162 -17.67 0.46 11.86
N GLY A 163 -17.98 -0.56 11.08
CA GLY A 163 -17.04 -1.57 10.66
C GLY A 163 -17.37 -2.14 9.28
N ALA A 164 -16.36 -2.43 8.50
CA ALA A 164 -16.52 -3.08 7.20
C ALA A 164 -15.34 -4.02 6.92
N LYS A 165 -15.65 -5.17 6.31
CA LYS A 165 -14.65 -6.11 5.77
C LYS A 165 -14.81 -6.18 4.26
N ALA A 166 -13.73 -6.05 3.55
CA ALA A 166 -13.72 -6.14 2.11
C ALA A 166 -12.67 -7.14 1.63
N ASN A 167 -13.03 -7.96 0.65
CA ASN A 167 -12.09 -8.75 -0.13
C ASN A 167 -12.15 -8.27 -1.56
N PHE A 168 -11.01 -8.11 -2.19
CA PHE A 168 -10.94 -7.67 -3.57
C PHE A 168 -9.84 -8.39 -4.35
N THR A 169 -10.08 -8.51 -5.63
CA THR A 169 -9.10 -9.00 -6.61
C THR A 169 -9.12 -8.09 -7.82
N HIS A 170 -7.95 -7.74 -8.31
CA HIS A 170 -7.77 -7.03 -9.56
C HIS A 170 -6.93 -7.87 -10.50
N SER A 171 -7.39 -8.09 -11.71
CA SER A 171 -6.68 -8.76 -12.80
C SER A 171 -7.36 -8.39 -14.11
N ASP A 172 -6.61 -8.29 -15.20
CA ASP A 172 -7.14 -8.03 -16.56
C ASP A 172 -8.09 -6.82 -16.64
N ASN A 173 -7.70 -5.69 -16.01
CA ASN A 173 -8.52 -4.46 -15.93
C ASN A 173 -9.87 -4.61 -15.22
N ARG A 174 -10.06 -5.71 -14.49
CA ARG A 174 -11.27 -5.96 -13.71
C ARG A 174 -10.94 -6.06 -12.23
N THR A 175 -11.66 -5.28 -11.43
CA THR A 175 -11.61 -5.37 -9.97
C THR A 175 -12.91 -5.97 -9.47
N ASN A 176 -12.86 -7.14 -8.86
CA ASN A 176 -14.00 -7.72 -8.15
C ASN A 176 -13.91 -7.36 -6.66
N LEU A 177 -15.05 -7.12 -6.04
CA LEU A 177 -15.17 -6.72 -4.65
C LEU A 177 -16.29 -7.48 -3.96
N THR A 178 -16.05 -7.95 -2.76
CA THR A 178 -17.09 -8.36 -1.80
C THR A 178 -16.94 -7.53 -0.53
N LEU A 179 -18.04 -7.12 0.05
CA LEU A 179 -18.09 -6.22 1.19
C LEU A 179 -19.13 -6.70 2.17
N VAL A 180 -18.83 -6.67 3.47
CA VAL A 180 -19.78 -6.82 4.58
C VAL A 180 -19.47 -5.77 5.63
N GLY A 181 -20.49 -5.27 6.31
CA GLY A 181 -20.28 -4.25 7.34
C GLY A 181 -21.49 -4.00 8.18
N ASN A 182 -21.33 -3.07 9.12
CA ASN A 182 -22.38 -2.63 10.03
C ASN A 182 -22.40 -1.11 10.18
N MET A 183 -23.59 -0.58 10.44
CA MET A 183 -23.84 0.84 10.67
C MET A 183 -24.94 0.94 11.75
N GLY A 184 -24.60 1.42 12.93
CA GLY A 184 -25.45 1.32 14.09
C GLY A 184 -25.83 -0.14 14.37
N ASP A 185 -27.13 -0.40 14.57
CA ASP A 185 -27.64 -1.76 14.77
C ASP A 185 -27.87 -2.53 13.45
N GLY A 186 -27.68 -1.87 12.30
CA GLY A 186 -27.90 -2.46 10.99
C GLY A 186 -26.66 -3.11 10.40
N ALA A 187 -26.90 -4.02 9.48
CA ALA A 187 -25.84 -4.70 8.72
C ALA A 187 -26.08 -4.57 7.22
N PHE A 188 -25.00 -4.61 6.47
CA PHE A 188 -25.06 -4.62 5.01
C PHE A 188 -24.03 -5.59 4.41
N SER A 189 -24.31 -6.03 3.21
CA SER A 189 -23.38 -6.80 2.40
C SER A 189 -23.49 -6.35 0.95
N GLY A 190 -22.42 -6.51 0.22
CA GLY A 190 -22.37 -6.17 -1.19
C GLY A 190 -21.34 -6.98 -1.94
N TYR A 191 -21.55 -7.06 -3.23
CA TYR A 191 -20.56 -7.60 -4.17
C TYR A 191 -20.69 -6.87 -5.50
N GLY A 192 -19.61 -6.85 -6.25
CA GLY A 192 -19.64 -6.23 -7.56
C GLY A 192 -18.28 -6.26 -8.22
N TYR A 193 -18.21 -5.57 -9.34
CA TYR A 193 -16.96 -5.37 -10.03
C TYR A 193 -16.87 -3.99 -10.69
N ILE A 194 -15.64 -3.58 -10.93
CA ILE A 194 -15.30 -2.40 -11.72
C ILE A 194 -14.50 -2.89 -12.92
N GLN A 195 -14.94 -2.54 -14.11
CA GLN A 195 -14.24 -2.89 -15.36
C GLN A 195 -14.33 -1.74 -16.35
N ASN A 196 -13.18 -1.26 -16.84
CA ASN A 196 -13.10 -0.14 -17.79
C ASN A 196 -13.90 1.11 -17.35
N GLY A 197 -13.87 1.43 -16.05
CA GLY A 197 -14.60 2.55 -15.46
C GLY A 197 -16.11 2.31 -15.24
N ASN A 198 -16.66 1.19 -15.70
CA ASN A 198 -18.03 0.80 -15.40
C ASN A 198 -18.10 0.03 -14.09
N VAL A 199 -19.10 0.34 -13.28
CA VAL A 199 -19.38 -0.31 -11.99
C VAL A 199 -20.67 -1.12 -12.12
N ASP A 200 -20.61 -2.37 -11.71
CA ASP A 200 -21.77 -3.25 -11.54
C ASP A 200 -21.71 -3.81 -10.11
N ALA A 201 -22.68 -3.44 -9.28
CA ALA A 201 -22.67 -3.81 -7.88
C ALA A 201 -24.09 -4.02 -7.34
N THR A 202 -24.19 -4.97 -6.44
CA THR A 202 -25.39 -5.23 -5.64
C THR A 202 -25.08 -5.02 -4.17
N ILE A 203 -25.90 -4.24 -3.48
CA ILE A 203 -25.80 -3.99 -2.05
C ILE A 203 -27.13 -4.37 -1.42
N SER A 204 -27.09 -5.10 -0.33
CA SER A 204 -28.24 -5.49 0.49
C SER A 204 -28.01 -5.03 1.92
N GLY A 205 -29.03 -4.50 2.54
CA GLY A 205 -29.00 -4.02 3.92
C GLY A 205 -30.18 -4.56 4.73
N ASN A 206 -30.00 -4.58 6.03
CA ASN A 206 -31.05 -4.92 7.01
C ASN A 206 -30.88 -4.03 8.23
N ALA A 207 -31.97 -3.44 8.68
CA ALA A 207 -32.04 -2.56 9.84
C ALA A 207 -31.07 -1.36 9.80
N LEU A 208 -30.72 -0.87 8.59
CA LEU A 208 -29.86 0.28 8.42
C LEU A 208 -30.58 1.57 8.87
N PRO A 209 -29.96 2.39 9.73
CA PRO A 209 -30.55 3.66 10.16
C PRO A 209 -30.58 4.64 8.98
N LEU A 210 -31.77 5.02 8.53
CA LEU A 210 -31.94 5.95 7.40
C LEU A 210 -31.36 7.33 7.71
N THR A 211 -31.40 7.77 8.96
CA THR A 211 -30.76 9.01 9.43
C THR A 211 -29.26 9.07 9.08
N SER A 212 -28.57 7.94 9.20
CA SER A 212 -27.15 7.85 8.85
C SER A 212 -26.90 7.92 7.34
N LEU A 213 -27.91 7.69 6.51
CA LEU A 213 -27.84 7.76 5.04
C LEU A 213 -28.27 9.13 4.50
N SER A 214 -28.82 10.01 5.35
CA SER A 214 -29.27 11.36 4.96
C SER A 214 -28.24 12.16 4.14
N PRO A 215 -26.91 12.13 4.45
CA PRO A 215 -25.91 12.84 3.67
C PRO A 215 -25.79 12.40 2.20
N ILE A 216 -26.15 11.13 1.91
CA ILE A 216 -26.15 10.60 0.53
C ILE A 216 -27.49 10.86 -0.14
N ILE A 217 -28.60 10.72 0.60
CA ILE A 217 -29.97 10.88 0.09
C ILE A 217 -30.26 12.37 -0.18
N GLY A 218 -29.58 13.30 0.53
CA GLY A 218 -29.80 14.73 0.43
C GLY A 218 -31.10 15.23 1.09
N GLN A 219 -31.73 14.43 1.92
CA GLN A 219 -32.93 14.72 2.68
C GLN A 219 -32.82 14.10 4.07
N ASP A 220 -33.36 14.77 5.07
CA ASP A 220 -33.49 14.17 6.41
C ASP A 220 -34.61 13.12 6.37
N VAL A 221 -34.20 11.88 6.63
CA VAL A 221 -35.10 10.72 6.68
C VAL A 221 -34.93 9.98 8.00
N ASP A 222 -36.05 9.62 8.61
CA ASP A 222 -36.10 8.80 9.83
C ASP A 222 -36.59 7.40 9.52
N GLY A 223 -36.17 6.44 10.34
CA GLY A 223 -36.55 5.05 10.25
C GLY A 223 -35.41 4.11 10.01
N THR A 224 -35.72 2.88 9.68
CA THR A 224 -34.79 1.81 9.34
C THR A 224 -35.18 1.16 8.02
N LEU A 225 -34.20 0.77 7.25
CA LEU A 225 -34.34 0.04 5.99
C LEU A 225 -34.19 -1.45 6.23
#